data_54a21b0f57c327457a75ff47dca70a2e
#
_entry.id   54a21b0f57c327457a75ff47dca70a2e
#
_cell.length_a   1.000
_cell.length_b   1.000
_cell.length_c   1.000
_cell.angle_alpha   90.00
_cell.angle_beta   90.00
_cell.angle_gamma   90.00
#
_symmetry.space_group_name_H-M   'P 1'
#
loop_
_entity.id
_entity.type
_entity.pdbx_description
1 polymer ?
#
loop_
_entity_poly.entity_id
_entity_poly.type
_entity_poly.pdbx_seq_one_letter_code
_entity_poly.pdbx_strand_id
1 'polypeptide(L)'
;MPMYNREHTRHDPPFHHICYAESTDGVHWNKPELGICEINGSTRNNVIVLSETMDAFHVFLDKNPACPRDERYKAVLTRPHRQLWCMLSEDGVHFRMGWMLSDNGVFDSHNTVFWDERLRRYVCYMRDFHDGANGERIRDIRRIESTDFKNWSEPERISYTDSPYDFHMYTNGVQPYFRAPQLYVAFPARYTERKEWTANYDALCGAEHRKWRMQFHPRYGLAVTDGLFMTSRDGKSFRRWNEAFLRPGPESPKRWVYGDGYAAYGLIATPTGVEGEDDELSFYATGNVWSDTPVQLFRYTLRLDGFVSRSAPYAGGEVVTQPLCFAGDALHINFATSAAGSLRVVIEDEAGNALPGFDSGELFGDAADRAVHFDGNLAALARQPVRLRFILRDADLYAFQFCTEGK
;
A
#
# COMPACT_ATOMS: atom_id res chain seq x y z
N MET A 1 7.64 -8.49 -12.36
CA MET A 1 8.91 -8.21 -13.06
C MET A 1 9.50 -9.51 -13.54
N PRO A 2 9.95 -9.61 -14.79
CA PRO A 2 10.54 -10.85 -15.27
C PRO A 2 11.79 -11.20 -14.46
N MET A 3 11.89 -12.46 -14.08
CA MET A 3 13.11 -12.99 -13.52
C MET A 3 14.15 -13.09 -14.64
N TYR A 4 15.19 -12.29 -14.55
CA TYR A 4 16.35 -12.49 -15.40
C TYR A 4 17.14 -13.66 -14.84
N ASN A 5 16.91 -14.83 -15.40
CA ASN A 5 17.79 -15.98 -15.18
C ASN A 5 19.10 -15.78 -15.96
N ARG A 6 20.20 -16.36 -15.49
CA ARG A 6 21.50 -16.34 -16.18
C ARG A 6 21.45 -16.85 -17.62
N GLU A 7 20.44 -17.64 -17.95
CA GLU A 7 20.30 -18.32 -19.24
C GLU A 7 19.29 -17.66 -20.20
N HIS A 8 18.51 -16.68 -19.75
CA HIS A 8 17.49 -16.04 -20.58
C HIS A 8 17.76 -14.55 -20.74
N THR A 9 17.88 -14.13 -21.96
CA THR A 9 17.91 -12.71 -22.31
C THR A 9 16.47 -12.16 -22.32
N ARG A 10 16.33 -10.84 -22.23
CA ARG A 10 15.02 -10.14 -22.24
C ARG A 10 14.13 -10.45 -23.44
N HIS A 11 14.58 -11.27 -24.36
CA HIS A 11 13.97 -11.52 -25.67
C HIS A 11 13.51 -12.96 -25.91
N ASP A 12 13.63 -13.86 -24.93
CA ASP A 12 13.16 -15.24 -25.10
C ASP A 12 11.69 -15.37 -24.69
N PRO A 13 10.74 -15.65 -25.60
CA PRO A 13 9.32 -15.90 -25.28
C PRO A 13 9.14 -17.28 -24.61
N PRO A 14 8.08 -17.45 -23.81
CA PRO A 14 7.10 -16.49 -23.32
C PRO A 14 7.51 -15.91 -21.97
N PHE A 15 7.50 -14.58 -21.86
CA PHE A 15 8.18 -13.89 -20.74
C PHE A 15 7.37 -13.74 -19.47
N HIS A 16 6.06 -13.61 -19.56
CA HIS A 16 5.24 -13.24 -18.42
C HIS A 16 3.98 -14.08 -18.36
N HIS A 17 3.90 -14.96 -17.38
CA HIS A 17 2.68 -15.66 -17.06
C HIS A 17 2.04 -15.03 -15.84
N ILE A 18 0.74 -14.79 -15.92
CA ILE A 18 -0.05 -14.40 -14.75
C ILE A 18 -0.54 -15.68 -14.10
N CYS A 19 -0.15 -15.91 -12.87
CA CYS A 19 -0.46 -17.08 -12.10
C CYS A 19 -1.43 -16.77 -10.98
N TYR A 20 -2.26 -17.74 -10.61
CA TYR A 20 -3.19 -17.67 -9.50
C TYR A 20 -2.63 -18.43 -8.29
N ALA A 21 -2.86 -17.89 -7.11
CA ALA A 21 -2.69 -18.58 -5.85
C ALA A 21 -3.75 -18.09 -4.86
N GLU A 22 -4.13 -18.92 -3.94
CA GLU A 22 -5.16 -18.63 -2.93
C GLU A 22 -4.70 -19.03 -1.54
N SER A 23 -5.23 -18.34 -0.53
CA SER A 23 -4.95 -18.61 0.87
C SER A 23 -6.17 -18.27 1.72
N THR A 24 -6.40 -19.03 2.78
CA THR A 24 -7.43 -18.75 3.79
C THR A 24 -6.90 -18.02 5.02
N ASP A 25 -5.57 -18.00 5.22
CA ASP A 25 -4.91 -17.41 6.38
C ASP A 25 -3.85 -16.35 6.05
N GLY A 26 -3.57 -16.14 4.74
CA GLY A 26 -2.53 -15.23 4.28
C GLY A 26 -1.09 -15.73 4.49
N VAL A 27 -0.91 -16.92 5.01
CA VAL A 27 0.40 -17.54 5.31
C VAL A 27 0.67 -18.75 4.41
N HIS A 28 -0.31 -19.63 4.31
CA HIS A 28 -0.23 -20.86 3.53
C HIS A 28 -0.95 -20.68 2.20
N TRP A 29 -0.21 -20.75 1.11
CA TRP A 29 -0.71 -20.46 -0.24
C TRP A 29 -0.80 -21.73 -1.08
N ASN A 30 -1.99 -22.01 -1.61
CA ASN A 30 -2.25 -23.07 -2.57
C ASN A 30 -2.12 -22.54 -4.00
N LYS A 31 -1.53 -23.35 -4.89
CA LYS A 31 -1.43 -23.09 -6.34
C LYS A 31 -2.18 -24.19 -7.06
N PRO A 32 -3.50 -24.04 -7.28
CA PRO A 32 -4.31 -25.09 -7.86
C PRO A 32 -3.97 -25.34 -9.34
N GLU A 33 -4.13 -26.58 -9.78
CA GLU A 33 -4.07 -26.93 -11.22
C GLU A 33 -5.39 -26.49 -11.86
N LEU A 34 -5.38 -25.36 -12.58
CA LEU A 34 -6.58 -24.73 -13.14
C LEU A 34 -6.97 -25.26 -14.54
N GLY A 35 -6.02 -25.82 -15.26
CA GLY A 35 -6.28 -26.37 -16.60
C GLY A 35 -6.54 -25.32 -17.70
N ILE A 36 -6.24 -24.03 -17.46
CA ILE A 36 -6.62 -22.92 -18.37
C ILE A 36 -5.59 -22.72 -19.48
N CYS A 37 -4.32 -22.69 -19.13
CA CYS A 37 -3.26 -22.39 -20.06
C CYS A 37 -2.31 -23.57 -20.24
N GLU A 38 -1.92 -23.86 -21.47
CA GLU A 38 -0.91 -24.88 -21.77
C GLU A 38 0.50 -24.27 -21.73
N ILE A 39 1.38 -24.87 -20.91
CA ILE A 39 2.79 -24.53 -20.79
C ILE A 39 3.61 -25.80 -21.03
N ASN A 40 4.49 -25.78 -22.00
CA ASN A 40 5.36 -26.92 -22.33
C ASN A 40 4.60 -28.26 -22.52
N GLY A 41 3.44 -28.21 -23.17
CA GLY A 41 2.61 -29.39 -23.44
C GLY A 41 1.78 -29.88 -22.26
N SER A 42 1.64 -29.09 -21.19
CA SER A 42 0.85 -29.44 -20.01
C SER A 42 -0.04 -28.30 -19.55
N THR A 43 -1.29 -28.63 -19.19
CA THR A 43 -2.24 -27.71 -18.55
C THR A 43 -2.25 -27.87 -17.02
N ARG A 44 -1.42 -28.75 -16.46
CA ARG A 44 -1.30 -28.97 -15.01
C ARG A 44 -0.50 -27.84 -14.35
N ASN A 45 -1.09 -26.68 -14.31
CA ASN A 45 -0.47 -25.45 -13.75
C ASN A 45 -1.55 -24.47 -13.26
N ASN A 46 -1.11 -23.40 -12.60
CA ASN A 46 -1.96 -22.32 -12.07
C ASN A 46 -1.91 -21.03 -12.91
N VAL A 47 -1.53 -21.12 -14.18
CA VAL A 47 -1.48 -19.97 -15.07
C VAL A 47 -2.87 -19.61 -15.56
N ILE A 48 -3.24 -18.35 -15.43
CA ILE A 48 -4.55 -17.80 -15.84
C ILE A 48 -4.48 -16.94 -17.09
N VAL A 49 -3.33 -16.33 -17.38
CA VAL A 49 -3.10 -15.55 -18.59
C VAL A 49 -1.69 -15.82 -19.11
N LEU A 50 -1.60 -16.23 -20.36
CA LEU A 50 -0.35 -16.27 -21.11
C LEU A 50 -0.07 -14.89 -21.70
N SER A 51 1.14 -14.40 -21.53
CA SER A 51 1.52 -13.13 -22.08
C SER A 51 2.89 -13.17 -22.74
N GLU A 52 2.93 -12.81 -23.99
CA GLU A 52 4.17 -12.53 -24.71
C GLU A 52 4.61 -11.06 -24.56
N THR A 53 3.68 -10.17 -24.22
CA THR A 53 3.88 -8.73 -24.33
C THR A 53 3.23 -7.90 -23.21
N MET A 54 2.61 -8.55 -22.21
CA MET A 54 1.92 -7.85 -21.12
C MET A 54 2.81 -7.70 -19.90
N ASP A 55 2.74 -6.56 -19.24
CA ASP A 55 3.44 -6.27 -18.00
C ASP A 55 2.50 -5.59 -17.00
N ALA A 56 2.90 -5.54 -15.73
CA ALA A 56 2.22 -4.78 -14.68
C ALA A 56 0.72 -5.12 -14.50
N PHE A 57 0.39 -6.41 -14.43
CA PHE A 57 -0.97 -6.88 -14.23
C PHE A 57 -1.46 -6.57 -12.81
N HIS A 58 -2.57 -5.82 -12.71
CA HIS A 58 -3.24 -5.52 -11.46
C HIS A 58 -4.71 -5.89 -11.57
N VAL A 59 -5.22 -6.67 -10.62
CA VAL A 59 -6.61 -7.11 -10.57
C VAL A 59 -7.34 -6.56 -9.35
N PHE A 60 -8.63 -6.22 -9.51
CA PHE A 60 -9.50 -5.83 -8.41
C PHE A 60 -10.91 -6.39 -8.58
N LEU A 61 -11.60 -6.60 -7.46
CA LEU A 61 -13.02 -6.86 -7.41
C LEU A 61 -13.77 -5.55 -7.55
N ASP A 62 -14.58 -5.42 -8.60
CA ASP A 62 -15.37 -4.23 -8.85
C ASP A 62 -16.56 -4.13 -7.89
N LYS A 63 -16.55 -3.11 -7.05
CA LYS A 63 -17.61 -2.80 -6.08
C LYS A 63 -18.66 -1.83 -6.60
N ASN A 64 -18.58 -1.42 -7.87
CA ASN A 64 -19.62 -0.60 -8.49
C ASN A 64 -20.95 -1.37 -8.52
N PRO A 65 -22.03 -0.87 -7.89
CA PRO A 65 -23.33 -1.55 -7.90
C PRO A 65 -23.93 -1.78 -9.29
N ALA A 66 -23.50 -0.98 -10.29
CA ALA A 66 -23.92 -1.11 -11.67
C ALA A 66 -23.01 -2.01 -12.52
N CYS A 67 -21.98 -2.62 -11.92
CA CYS A 67 -21.06 -3.50 -12.66
C CYS A 67 -21.78 -4.75 -13.15
N PRO A 68 -21.70 -5.09 -14.46
CA PRO A 68 -22.19 -6.36 -14.97
C PRO A 68 -21.53 -7.55 -14.26
N ARG A 69 -22.29 -8.61 -14.03
CA ARG A 69 -21.81 -9.80 -13.33
C ARG A 69 -20.62 -10.45 -14.04
N ASP A 70 -20.63 -10.50 -15.35
CA ASP A 70 -19.57 -11.06 -16.18
C ASP A 70 -18.31 -10.17 -16.27
N GLU A 71 -18.35 -8.97 -15.65
CA GLU A 71 -17.23 -8.03 -15.54
C GLU A 71 -16.81 -7.77 -14.09
N ARG A 72 -17.27 -8.59 -13.15
CA ARG A 72 -17.11 -8.38 -11.72
C ARG A 72 -15.65 -8.28 -11.28
N TYR A 73 -14.74 -8.99 -11.94
CA TYR A 73 -13.31 -8.82 -11.76
C TYR A 73 -12.74 -8.08 -12.97
N LYS A 74 -11.99 -7.04 -12.67
CA LYS A 74 -11.32 -6.23 -13.68
C LYS A 74 -9.83 -6.24 -13.42
N ALA A 75 -9.07 -6.36 -14.50
CA ALA A 75 -7.62 -6.21 -14.43
C ALA A 75 -7.17 -5.08 -15.34
N VAL A 76 -6.09 -4.40 -14.96
CA VAL A 76 -5.38 -3.45 -15.82
C VAL A 76 -3.96 -3.95 -16.04
N LEU A 77 -3.44 -3.70 -17.24
CA LEU A 77 -2.16 -4.20 -17.68
C LEU A 77 -1.54 -3.27 -18.71
N THR A 78 -0.23 -3.31 -18.78
CA THR A 78 0.52 -2.59 -19.80
C THR A 78 0.72 -3.46 -21.03
N ARG A 79 0.53 -2.89 -22.21
CA ARG A 79 0.85 -3.49 -23.52
C ARG A 79 1.93 -2.69 -24.22
N PRO A 80 2.56 -3.26 -25.27
CA PRO A 80 3.53 -2.54 -26.10
C PRO A 80 3.00 -1.18 -26.55
N HIS A 81 3.91 -0.27 -26.90
CA HIS A 81 3.60 1.10 -27.30
C HIS A 81 3.01 2.00 -26.20
N ARG A 82 3.27 1.67 -24.92
CA ARG A 82 2.83 2.45 -23.75
C ARG A 82 1.31 2.60 -23.70
N GLN A 83 0.60 1.50 -23.78
CA GLN A 83 -0.85 1.45 -23.69
C GLN A 83 -1.29 0.75 -22.41
N LEU A 84 -2.23 1.37 -21.70
CA LEU A 84 -2.92 0.75 -20.56
C LEU A 84 -4.24 0.14 -21.03
N TRP A 85 -4.39 -1.16 -20.86
CA TRP A 85 -5.55 -1.94 -21.26
C TRP A 85 -6.22 -2.59 -20.08
N CYS A 86 -7.46 -3.06 -20.28
CA CYS A 86 -8.16 -3.88 -19.29
C CYS A 86 -8.42 -5.30 -19.77
N MET A 87 -8.60 -6.18 -18.81
CA MET A 87 -9.21 -7.49 -18.95
C MET A 87 -10.36 -7.62 -17.96
N LEU A 88 -11.34 -8.45 -18.30
CA LEU A 88 -12.59 -8.61 -17.58
C LEU A 88 -12.83 -10.09 -17.28
N SER A 89 -13.41 -10.37 -16.12
CA SER A 89 -13.71 -11.74 -15.70
C SER A 89 -14.93 -11.77 -14.78
N GLU A 90 -15.72 -12.84 -14.85
CA GLU A 90 -16.80 -13.12 -13.91
C GLU A 90 -16.27 -13.71 -12.58
N ASP A 91 -15.22 -14.51 -12.64
CA ASP A 91 -14.76 -15.35 -11.53
C ASP A 91 -13.36 -14.99 -10.99
N GLY A 92 -12.64 -14.07 -11.66
CA GLY A 92 -11.27 -13.68 -11.29
C GLY A 92 -10.18 -14.63 -11.77
N VAL A 93 -10.53 -15.64 -12.56
CA VAL A 93 -9.64 -16.69 -13.06
C VAL A 93 -9.68 -16.75 -14.59
N HIS A 94 -10.85 -16.70 -15.20
CA HIS A 94 -11.03 -16.71 -16.66
C HIS A 94 -11.18 -15.27 -17.16
N PHE A 95 -10.10 -14.73 -17.71
CA PHE A 95 -10.06 -13.35 -18.20
C PHE A 95 -10.21 -13.27 -19.73
N ARG A 96 -11.00 -12.30 -20.18
CA ARG A 96 -11.09 -11.87 -21.58
C ARG A 96 -10.53 -10.47 -21.76
N MET A 97 -9.91 -10.19 -22.91
CA MET A 97 -9.43 -8.85 -23.24
C MET A 97 -10.62 -7.88 -23.34
N GLY A 98 -10.48 -6.73 -22.74
CA GLY A 98 -11.41 -5.61 -22.84
C GLY A 98 -10.93 -4.56 -23.84
N TRP A 99 -10.76 -3.34 -23.38
CA TRP A 99 -10.43 -2.16 -24.20
C TRP A 99 -9.24 -1.40 -23.61
N MET A 100 -8.72 -0.47 -24.38
CA MET A 100 -7.68 0.46 -23.97
C MET A 100 -8.30 1.52 -23.04
N LEU A 101 -7.64 1.78 -21.90
CA LEU A 101 -8.03 2.82 -20.95
C LEU A 101 -7.31 4.14 -21.24
N SER A 102 -6.02 4.06 -21.61
CA SER A 102 -5.20 5.24 -21.88
C SER A 102 -3.96 4.86 -22.71
N ASP A 103 -3.52 5.78 -23.56
CA ASP A 103 -2.21 5.79 -24.21
C ASP A 103 -1.37 7.03 -23.80
N ASN A 104 -1.91 7.85 -22.89
CA ASN A 104 -1.26 9.04 -22.36
C ASN A 104 -0.55 8.74 -21.02
N GLY A 105 0.67 8.17 -21.09
CA GLY A 105 1.49 7.85 -19.93
C GLY A 105 2.64 6.89 -20.25
N VAL A 106 3.36 6.48 -19.19
CA VAL A 106 4.44 5.49 -19.26
C VAL A 106 4.18 4.41 -18.20
N PHE A 107 3.46 3.38 -18.57
CA PHE A 107 2.82 2.41 -17.70
C PHE A 107 3.69 1.19 -17.33
N ASP A 108 5.01 1.27 -17.43
CA ASP A 108 5.93 0.12 -17.33
C ASP A 108 6.13 -0.44 -15.90
N SER A 109 5.28 -0.04 -14.96
CA SER A 109 5.29 -0.57 -13.60
C SER A 109 3.87 -0.64 -13.04
N HIS A 110 3.72 -0.85 -11.74
CA HIS A 110 2.43 -1.08 -11.09
C HIS A 110 1.46 0.09 -11.29
N ASN A 111 0.36 -0.16 -12.01
CA ASN A 111 -0.77 0.75 -12.18
C ASN A 111 -1.94 0.19 -11.38
N THR A 112 -2.50 0.95 -10.44
CA THR A 112 -3.59 0.49 -9.56
C THR A 112 -4.91 1.11 -9.94
N VAL A 113 -5.96 0.32 -9.88
CA VAL A 113 -7.34 0.76 -10.17
C VAL A 113 -8.28 0.17 -9.14
N PHE A 114 -9.27 0.93 -8.76
CA PHE A 114 -10.37 0.48 -7.91
C PHE A 114 -11.62 1.33 -8.14
N TRP A 115 -12.77 0.82 -7.69
CA TRP A 115 -13.98 1.61 -7.53
C TRP A 115 -13.94 2.33 -6.18
N ASP A 116 -14.02 3.65 -6.21
CA ASP A 116 -14.17 4.47 -5.00
C ASP A 116 -15.66 4.64 -4.67
N GLU A 117 -16.12 3.98 -3.62
CA GLU A 117 -17.53 3.99 -3.22
C GLU A 117 -17.99 5.39 -2.77
N ARG A 118 -17.09 6.17 -2.19
CA ARG A 118 -17.36 7.53 -1.71
C ARG A 118 -17.50 8.51 -2.87
N LEU A 119 -16.59 8.43 -3.84
CA LEU A 119 -16.62 9.28 -5.04
C LEU A 119 -17.59 8.75 -6.10
N ARG A 120 -18.01 7.48 -5.99
CA ARG A 120 -18.81 6.75 -6.98
C ARG A 120 -18.15 6.81 -8.37
N ARG A 121 -16.86 6.52 -8.40
CA ARG A 121 -16.01 6.55 -9.61
C ARG A 121 -14.95 5.48 -9.55
N TYR A 122 -14.50 5.05 -10.70
CA TYR A 122 -13.24 4.36 -10.84
C TYR A 122 -12.10 5.36 -10.76
N VAL A 123 -11.08 5.02 -10.01
CA VAL A 123 -9.86 5.82 -9.86
C VAL A 123 -8.69 4.95 -10.25
N CYS A 124 -7.85 5.47 -11.14
CA CYS A 124 -6.62 4.81 -11.56
C CYS A 124 -5.42 5.67 -11.20
N TYR A 125 -4.46 5.07 -10.51
CA TYR A 125 -3.14 5.65 -10.29
C TYR A 125 -2.14 4.93 -11.17
N MET A 126 -1.51 5.66 -12.06
CA MET A 126 -0.64 5.12 -13.08
C MET A 126 0.74 5.75 -13.01
N ARG A 127 1.73 4.99 -13.46
CA ARG A 127 3.10 5.40 -13.50
C ARG A 127 3.35 6.32 -14.70
N ASP A 128 4.08 7.41 -14.47
CA ASP A 128 4.57 8.32 -15.50
C ASP A 128 5.91 8.97 -15.06
N PHE A 129 6.26 10.07 -15.71
CA PHE A 129 7.41 10.90 -15.39
C PHE A 129 7.01 12.36 -15.30
N HIS A 130 7.84 13.12 -14.59
CA HIS A 130 7.90 14.56 -14.71
C HIS A 130 9.38 14.99 -14.86
N ASP A 131 9.59 16.23 -15.25
CA ASP A 131 10.93 16.82 -15.33
C ASP A 131 11.29 17.38 -13.95
N GLY A 132 12.41 16.93 -13.40
CA GLY A 132 12.99 17.44 -12.17
C GLY A 132 13.65 18.80 -12.36
N ALA A 133 14.07 19.42 -11.25
CA ALA A 133 14.64 20.77 -11.24
C ALA A 133 15.90 20.93 -12.11
N ASN A 134 16.65 19.85 -12.32
CA ASN A 134 17.87 19.84 -13.14
C ASN A 134 17.63 19.24 -14.55
N GLY A 135 16.37 19.07 -14.96
CA GLY A 135 15.99 18.49 -16.25
C GLY A 135 16.08 16.98 -16.32
N GLU A 136 16.31 16.29 -15.21
CA GLU A 136 16.23 14.83 -15.14
C GLU A 136 14.78 14.35 -15.18
N ARG A 137 14.56 13.19 -15.80
CA ARG A 137 13.24 12.55 -15.81
C ARG A 137 13.03 11.75 -14.54
N ILE A 138 12.10 12.21 -13.70
CA ILE A 138 11.76 11.61 -12.42
C ILE A 138 10.50 10.76 -12.57
N ARG A 139 10.55 9.51 -12.10
CA ARG A 139 9.39 8.61 -12.07
C ARG A 139 8.38 9.13 -11.08
N ASP A 140 7.12 9.21 -11.50
CA ASP A 140 6.05 9.78 -10.70
C ASP A 140 4.72 9.07 -10.93
N ILE A 141 3.69 9.54 -10.23
CA ILE A 141 2.35 8.98 -10.21
C ILE A 141 1.37 10.00 -10.76
N ARG A 142 0.55 9.56 -11.73
CA ARG A 142 -0.60 10.32 -12.22
C ARG A 142 -1.89 9.61 -11.88
N ARG A 143 -2.96 10.37 -11.84
CA ARG A 143 -4.30 9.92 -11.52
C ARG A 143 -5.26 10.26 -12.65
N ILE A 144 -6.13 9.29 -13.01
CA ILE A 144 -7.29 9.46 -13.90
C ILE A 144 -8.54 8.92 -13.23
N GLU A 145 -9.69 9.40 -13.65
CA GLU A 145 -11.01 8.98 -13.14
C GLU A 145 -11.96 8.60 -14.28
N SER A 146 -12.92 7.71 -13.95
CA SER A 146 -13.99 7.31 -14.86
C SER A 146 -15.27 7.00 -14.11
N THR A 147 -16.43 7.27 -14.70
CA THR A 147 -17.73 6.86 -14.16
C THR A 147 -18.19 5.51 -14.72
N ASP A 148 -17.65 5.06 -15.82
CA ASP A 148 -18.12 3.90 -16.60
C ASP A 148 -17.01 2.87 -16.93
N PHE A 149 -15.78 3.11 -16.46
CA PHE A 149 -14.60 2.31 -16.75
C PHE A 149 -14.14 2.33 -18.21
N LYS A 150 -14.77 3.11 -19.07
CA LYS A 150 -14.48 3.23 -20.51
C LYS A 150 -13.91 4.59 -20.87
N ASN A 151 -14.56 5.63 -20.38
CA ASN A 151 -14.18 7.02 -20.64
C ASN A 151 -13.43 7.57 -19.44
N TRP A 152 -12.16 7.91 -19.62
CA TRP A 152 -11.26 8.36 -18.56
C TRP A 152 -10.91 9.84 -18.72
N SER A 153 -10.70 10.51 -17.60
CA SER A 153 -10.23 11.91 -17.60
C SER A 153 -8.79 12.01 -18.12
N GLU A 154 -8.36 13.23 -18.42
CA GLU A 154 -6.94 13.50 -18.65
C GLU A 154 -6.12 13.20 -17.38
N PRO A 155 -4.85 12.74 -17.55
CA PRO A 155 -3.98 12.44 -16.44
C PRO A 155 -3.55 13.69 -15.66
N GLU A 156 -3.80 13.68 -14.35
CA GLU A 156 -3.33 14.70 -13.41
C GLU A 156 -2.20 14.14 -12.56
N ARG A 157 -1.11 14.90 -12.39
CA ARG A 157 -0.05 14.56 -11.44
C ARG A 157 -0.58 14.70 -10.01
N ILE A 158 -0.28 13.73 -9.14
CA ILE A 158 -0.53 13.90 -7.71
C ILE A 158 0.51 14.84 -7.09
N SER A 159 0.18 15.43 -5.95
CA SER A 159 1.08 16.33 -5.23
C SER A 159 1.50 15.74 -3.88
N TYR A 160 2.64 16.20 -3.37
CA TYR A 160 3.17 15.80 -2.07
C TYR A 160 3.24 17.03 -1.16
N THR A 161 2.54 17.00 -0.02
CA THR A 161 2.33 18.19 0.82
C THR A 161 3.39 18.40 1.89
N ASP A 162 4.30 17.44 2.07
CA ASP A 162 5.17 17.33 3.24
C ASP A 162 6.66 17.43 2.92
N SER A 163 7.02 17.46 1.63
CA SER A 163 8.41 17.25 1.26
C SER A 163 8.82 18.04 0.02
N PRO A 164 9.90 18.81 0.11
CA PRO A 164 10.53 19.42 -1.06
C PRO A 164 11.35 18.40 -1.86
N TYR A 165 11.49 17.15 -1.38
CA TYR A 165 12.33 16.15 -2.04
C TYR A 165 11.60 15.49 -3.20
N ASP A 166 12.29 15.44 -4.34
CA ASP A 166 11.79 14.89 -5.57
C ASP A 166 12.33 13.47 -5.77
N PHE A 167 11.64 12.48 -5.17
CA PHE A 167 12.03 11.07 -5.27
C PHE A 167 11.45 10.42 -6.52
N HIS A 168 12.19 9.48 -7.09
CA HIS A 168 11.62 8.55 -8.07
C HIS A 168 10.64 7.60 -7.38
N MET A 169 9.34 7.78 -7.65
CA MET A 169 8.27 6.88 -7.20
C MET A 169 8.06 5.79 -8.26
N TYR A 170 8.66 4.62 -8.04
CA TYR A 170 8.68 3.56 -9.06
C TYR A 170 7.35 2.82 -9.17
N THR A 171 6.73 2.51 -8.03
CA THR A 171 5.38 1.95 -7.92
C THR A 171 4.52 2.90 -7.09
N ASN A 172 3.21 2.63 -7.00
CA ASN A 172 2.34 3.46 -6.19
C ASN A 172 1.59 2.70 -5.08
N GLY A 173 0.96 1.57 -5.39
CA GLY A 173 0.19 0.78 -4.42
C GLY A 173 -0.96 1.54 -3.75
N VAL A 174 -1.48 2.62 -4.38
CA VAL A 174 -2.56 3.43 -3.80
C VAL A 174 -3.85 2.64 -3.74
N GLN A 175 -4.50 2.65 -2.57
CA GLN A 175 -5.77 2.00 -2.32
C GLN A 175 -6.55 2.70 -1.21
N PRO A 176 -7.91 2.63 -1.20
CA PRO A 176 -8.67 3.00 -0.03
C PRO A 176 -8.31 2.09 1.15
N TYR A 177 -8.21 2.66 2.33
CA TYR A 177 -7.97 1.84 3.52
C TYR A 177 -9.28 1.18 3.96
N PHE A 178 -9.34 -0.15 3.99
CA PHE A 178 -10.59 -0.88 4.16
C PHE A 178 -11.28 -0.62 5.52
N ARG A 179 -10.52 -0.26 6.58
CA ARG A 179 -11.06 0.11 7.89
C ARG A 179 -11.48 1.59 7.98
N ALA A 180 -10.95 2.44 7.09
CA ALA A 180 -11.26 3.86 7.02
C ALA A 180 -11.30 4.31 5.54
N PRO A 181 -12.37 3.99 4.78
CA PRO A 181 -12.42 4.20 3.32
C PRO A 181 -12.29 5.65 2.86
N GLN A 182 -12.45 6.61 3.77
CA GLN A 182 -12.19 8.03 3.52
C GLN A 182 -10.68 8.37 3.45
N LEU A 183 -9.82 7.42 3.77
CA LEU A 183 -8.38 7.55 3.73
C LEU A 183 -7.80 6.65 2.64
N TYR A 184 -6.99 7.22 1.76
CA TYR A 184 -6.12 6.44 0.88
C TYR A 184 -4.80 6.19 1.56
N VAL A 185 -4.31 4.97 1.45
CA VAL A 185 -2.96 4.57 1.86
C VAL A 185 -2.20 4.09 0.64
N ALA A 186 -0.89 4.25 0.65
CA ALA A 186 -0.04 3.79 -0.44
C ALA A 186 1.35 3.40 0.04
N PHE A 187 1.94 2.44 -0.66
CA PHE A 187 3.27 1.90 -0.40
C PHE A 187 4.13 1.97 -1.66
N PRO A 188 4.48 3.17 -2.11
CA PRO A 188 5.31 3.31 -3.30
C PRO A 188 6.74 2.82 -3.05
N ALA A 189 7.31 2.19 -4.06
CA ALA A 189 8.74 1.91 -4.06
C ALA A 189 9.51 3.16 -4.47
N ARG A 190 10.39 3.63 -3.59
CA ARG A 190 11.37 4.67 -3.93
C ARG A 190 12.55 4.01 -4.62
N TYR A 191 12.88 4.52 -5.82
CA TYR A 191 14.04 4.09 -6.58
C TYR A 191 15.17 5.08 -6.41
N THR A 192 16.31 4.60 -5.95
CA THR A 192 17.53 5.40 -5.79
C THR A 192 18.64 4.83 -6.67
N GLU A 193 19.12 5.62 -7.62
CA GLU A 193 20.23 5.26 -8.48
C GLU A 193 21.46 6.11 -8.13
N ARG A 194 22.51 5.43 -7.71
CA ARG A 194 23.83 6.05 -7.58
C ARG A 194 24.56 5.99 -8.92
N LYS A 195 25.17 7.07 -9.31
CA LYS A 195 25.70 7.23 -10.67
C LYS A 195 27.01 6.50 -10.91
N GLU A 196 27.74 6.16 -9.85
CA GLU A 196 29.06 5.55 -9.93
C GLU A 196 29.27 4.47 -8.88
N TRP A 197 30.18 3.56 -9.19
CA TRP A 197 30.64 2.53 -8.27
C TRP A 197 31.57 3.15 -7.24
N THR A 198 31.32 2.90 -5.96
CA THR A 198 32.14 3.38 -4.84
C THR A 198 32.65 2.20 -4.03
N ALA A 199 33.64 2.41 -3.17
CA ALA A 199 34.15 1.39 -2.25
C ALA A 199 33.07 0.78 -1.36
N ASN A 200 31.98 1.50 -1.10
CA ASN A 200 30.85 0.96 -0.35
C ASN A 200 30.14 -0.18 -1.10
N TYR A 201 30.12 -0.15 -2.43
CA TYR A 201 29.54 -1.25 -3.21
C TYR A 201 30.41 -2.52 -3.15
N ASP A 202 31.74 -2.37 -3.00
CA ASP A 202 32.61 -3.53 -2.79
C ASP A 202 32.44 -4.12 -1.38
N ALA A 203 32.05 -3.31 -0.41
CA ALA A 203 31.76 -3.74 0.96
C ALA A 203 30.38 -4.41 1.11
N LEU A 204 29.43 -4.06 0.26
CA LEU A 204 28.10 -4.66 0.28
C LEU A 204 28.15 -6.14 -0.14
N CYS A 205 27.35 -6.97 0.53
CA CYS A 205 27.16 -8.36 0.11
C CYS A 205 26.72 -8.44 -1.37
N GLY A 206 27.30 -9.39 -2.11
CA GLY A 206 26.91 -9.65 -3.51
C GLY A 206 27.52 -8.68 -4.52
N ALA A 207 28.67 -8.08 -4.25
CA ALA A 207 29.37 -7.16 -5.16
C ALA A 207 29.58 -7.77 -6.56
N GLU A 208 30.04 -9.02 -6.66
CA GLU A 208 30.25 -9.69 -7.95
C GLU A 208 28.95 -9.88 -8.73
N HIS A 209 27.86 -10.19 -8.05
CA HIS A 209 26.55 -10.31 -8.68
C HIS A 209 26.03 -8.95 -9.18
N ARG A 210 26.33 -7.86 -8.45
CA ARG A 210 26.01 -6.49 -8.90
C ARG A 210 26.79 -6.12 -10.17
N LYS A 211 28.11 -6.41 -10.20
CA LYS A 211 28.98 -6.19 -11.37
C LYS A 211 28.46 -7.00 -12.57
N TRP A 212 28.04 -8.25 -12.35
CA TRP A 212 27.45 -9.06 -13.40
C TRP A 212 26.17 -8.42 -13.98
N ARG A 213 25.26 -7.90 -13.13
CA ARG A 213 24.05 -7.23 -13.61
C ARG A 213 24.34 -5.94 -14.37
N MET A 214 25.40 -5.22 -14.02
CA MET A 214 25.83 -4.02 -14.72
C MET A 214 26.21 -4.28 -16.19
N GLN A 215 26.53 -5.50 -16.56
CA GLN A 215 26.79 -5.87 -17.96
C GLN A 215 25.54 -5.68 -18.85
N PHE A 216 24.35 -5.77 -18.30
CA PHE A 216 23.09 -5.54 -19.04
C PHE A 216 22.70 -4.06 -19.05
N HIS A 217 22.89 -3.37 -17.95
CA HIS A 217 22.74 -1.93 -17.83
C HIS A 217 23.36 -1.47 -16.50
N PRO A 218 24.16 -0.36 -16.48
CA PRO A 218 24.82 0.10 -15.25
C PRO A 218 23.90 0.25 -14.04
N ARG A 219 22.68 0.78 -14.23
CA ARG A 219 21.71 0.94 -13.15
C ARG A 219 21.32 -0.35 -12.42
N TYR A 220 21.43 -1.50 -13.06
CA TYR A 220 21.02 -2.77 -12.45
C TYR A 220 21.94 -3.23 -11.31
N GLY A 221 23.16 -2.71 -11.26
CA GLY A 221 24.07 -2.90 -10.12
C GLY A 221 24.10 -1.71 -9.17
N LEU A 222 23.80 -0.50 -9.67
CA LEU A 222 23.91 0.75 -8.90
C LEU A 222 22.58 1.18 -8.24
N ALA A 223 21.44 0.71 -8.72
CA ALA A 223 20.15 1.08 -8.14
C ALA A 223 19.79 0.19 -6.97
N VAL A 224 19.15 0.81 -5.97
CA VAL A 224 18.55 0.17 -4.80
C VAL A 224 17.15 0.72 -4.63
N THR A 225 16.23 -0.11 -4.16
CA THR A 225 14.85 0.29 -3.86
C THR A 225 14.52 0.06 -2.39
N ASP A 226 13.65 0.91 -1.86
CA ASP A 226 12.99 0.74 -0.57
C ASP A 226 11.51 1.12 -0.68
N GLY A 227 10.71 0.82 0.33
CA GLY A 227 9.30 1.17 0.37
C GLY A 227 9.06 2.43 1.19
N LEU A 228 8.29 3.38 0.67
CA LEU A 228 7.77 4.52 1.42
C LEU A 228 6.33 4.26 1.86
N PHE A 229 5.83 5.14 2.71
CA PHE A 229 4.42 5.21 3.09
C PHE A 229 3.87 6.59 2.78
N MET A 230 2.65 6.64 2.27
CA MET A 230 1.94 7.91 2.06
C MET A 230 0.44 7.75 2.23
N THR A 231 -0.23 8.84 2.59
CA THR A 231 -1.68 8.89 2.79
C THR A 231 -2.30 10.11 2.14
N SER A 232 -3.59 10.02 1.80
CA SER A 232 -4.38 11.13 1.27
C SER A 232 -5.84 11.03 1.69
N ARG A 233 -6.52 12.17 1.82
CA ARG A 233 -7.97 12.24 2.04
C ARG A 233 -8.75 12.58 0.78
N ASP A 234 -8.12 13.21 -0.19
CA ASP A 234 -8.71 13.64 -1.47
C ASP A 234 -8.26 12.79 -2.67
N GLY A 235 -7.24 11.95 -2.46
CA GLY A 235 -6.63 11.12 -3.50
C GLY A 235 -5.80 11.90 -4.52
N LYS A 236 -5.52 13.18 -4.30
CA LYS A 236 -4.72 14.05 -5.17
C LYS A 236 -3.52 14.64 -4.45
N SER A 237 -3.69 15.03 -3.20
CA SER A 237 -2.64 15.57 -2.33
C SER A 237 -2.27 14.54 -1.29
N PHE A 238 -1.04 14.06 -1.35
CA PHE A 238 -0.54 13.02 -0.46
C PHE A 238 0.45 13.59 0.54
N ARG A 239 0.25 13.24 1.81
CA ARG A 239 1.32 13.30 2.79
C ARG A 239 2.20 12.07 2.60
N ARG A 240 3.47 12.27 2.35
CA ARG A 240 4.47 11.23 2.17
C ARG A 240 5.50 11.30 3.29
N TRP A 241 5.77 10.20 3.95
CA TRP A 241 6.91 10.11 4.87
C TRP A 241 8.17 9.87 4.05
N ASN A 242 9.23 10.63 4.33
CA ASN A 242 10.49 10.56 3.59
C ASN A 242 11.40 9.44 4.07
N GLU A 243 11.18 8.97 5.29
CA GLU A 243 11.82 7.81 5.87
C GLU A 243 11.27 6.54 5.25
N ALA A 244 12.16 5.55 5.04
CA ALA A 244 11.73 4.26 4.51
C ALA A 244 10.82 3.55 5.53
N PHE A 245 9.59 3.27 5.11
CA PHE A 245 8.66 2.41 5.83
C PHE A 245 9.10 0.94 5.76
N LEU A 246 9.49 0.49 4.58
CA LEU A 246 10.06 -0.83 4.34
C LEU A 246 11.50 -0.69 3.88
N ARG A 247 12.45 -0.94 4.79
CA ARG A 247 13.88 -0.91 4.49
C ARG A 247 14.32 -2.22 3.83
N PRO A 248 15.44 -2.24 3.05
CA PRO A 248 15.96 -3.47 2.47
C PRO A 248 16.36 -4.53 3.50
N GLY A 249 16.49 -4.16 4.80
CA GLY A 249 16.86 -5.05 5.88
C GLY A 249 18.36 -5.34 5.96
N PRO A 250 18.76 -6.37 6.74
CA PRO A 250 20.16 -6.75 6.87
C PRO A 250 20.79 -7.09 5.52
N GLU A 251 22.08 -6.79 5.39
CA GLU A 251 22.82 -7.10 4.17
C GLU A 251 22.89 -8.61 3.92
N SER A 252 22.62 -9.00 2.68
CA SER A 252 22.80 -10.34 2.19
C SER A 252 23.05 -10.30 0.68
N PRO A 253 23.56 -11.35 0.05
CA PRO A 253 23.78 -11.39 -1.39
C PRO A 253 22.56 -11.13 -2.25
N LYS A 254 21.33 -11.29 -1.68
CA LYS A 254 20.04 -11.18 -2.36
C LYS A 254 19.25 -9.93 -1.95
N ARG A 255 19.82 -9.07 -1.11
CA ARG A 255 19.18 -7.82 -0.64
C ARG A 255 19.97 -6.60 -1.07
N TRP A 256 19.40 -5.44 -0.85
CA TRP A 256 19.98 -4.15 -1.27
C TRP A 256 20.13 -4.05 -2.78
N VAL A 257 19.14 -4.54 -3.50
CA VAL A 257 19.12 -4.61 -4.96
C VAL A 257 17.94 -3.82 -5.53
N TYR A 258 18.00 -3.55 -6.83
CA TYR A 258 16.89 -3.00 -7.58
C TYR A 258 15.75 -4.02 -7.64
N GLY A 259 14.56 -3.60 -7.22
CA GLY A 259 13.35 -4.41 -7.27
C GLY A 259 12.96 -5.08 -5.94
N ASP A 260 13.81 -5.06 -4.92
CA ASP A 260 13.41 -5.51 -3.58
C ASP A 260 12.46 -4.52 -2.92
N GLY A 261 11.55 -5.04 -2.08
CA GLY A 261 10.65 -4.24 -1.28
C GLY A 261 9.50 -3.63 -2.08
N TYR A 262 9.18 -4.13 -3.27
CA TYR A 262 7.99 -3.72 -4.00
C TYR A 262 6.77 -4.29 -3.31
N ALA A 263 5.98 -3.42 -2.67
CA ALA A 263 4.74 -3.82 -2.05
C ALA A 263 3.73 -4.28 -3.10
N ALA A 264 3.13 -5.44 -2.87
CA ALA A 264 1.96 -5.90 -3.60
C ALA A 264 0.75 -5.05 -3.20
N TYR A 265 -0.24 -5.01 -4.07
CA TYR A 265 -1.51 -4.38 -3.76
C TYR A 265 -2.32 -5.27 -2.80
N GLY A 266 -2.99 -4.64 -1.84
CA GLY A 266 -3.84 -5.30 -0.86
C GLY A 266 -3.26 -5.28 0.55
N LEU A 267 -4.15 -4.94 1.48
CA LEU A 267 -3.94 -5.03 2.92
C LEU A 267 -5.01 -5.96 3.46
N ILE A 268 -4.66 -6.90 4.30
CA ILE A 268 -5.60 -7.84 4.92
C ILE A 268 -5.39 -7.87 6.43
N ALA A 269 -6.50 -7.95 7.18
CA ALA A 269 -6.43 -8.30 8.60
C ALA A 269 -6.23 -9.81 8.71
N THR A 270 -5.32 -10.23 9.55
CA THR A 270 -5.01 -11.64 9.81
C THR A 270 -4.86 -11.88 11.31
N PRO A 271 -5.30 -13.03 11.82
CA PRO A 271 -5.08 -13.39 13.22
C PRO A 271 -3.58 -13.41 13.55
N THR A 272 -3.19 -12.93 14.73
CA THR A 272 -1.82 -13.07 15.25
C THR A 272 -1.50 -14.52 15.64
N GLY A 273 -2.50 -15.34 15.86
CA GLY A 273 -2.35 -16.70 16.38
C GLY A 273 -2.20 -16.77 17.90
N VAL A 274 -2.28 -15.65 18.59
CA VAL A 274 -2.25 -15.56 20.05
C VAL A 274 -3.66 -15.29 20.56
N GLU A 275 -4.14 -16.13 21.49
CA GLU A 275 -5.48 -15.99 22.06
C GLU A 275 -5.61 -14.67 22.84
N GLY A 276 -6.66 -13.92 22.53
CA GLY A 276 -6.97 -12.64 23.19
C GLY A 276 -6.25 -11.42 22.60
N GLU A 277 -5.40 -11.60 21.58
CA GLU A 277 -4.83 -10.48 20.82
C GLU A 277 -5.76 -10.05 19.69
N ASP A 278 -5.72 -8.75 19.39
CA ASP A 278 -6.35 -8.18 18.19
C ASP A 278 -5.68 -8.74 16.93
N ASP A 279 -6.41 -8.76 15.81
CA ASP A 279 -5.83 -9.04 14.50
C ASP A 279 -4.67 -8.09 14.17
N GLU A 280 -3.78 -8.53 13.30
CA GLU A 280 -2.72 -7.71 12.71
C GLU A 280 -3.00 -7.39 11.24
N LEU A 281 -2.38 -6.35 10.73
CA LEU A 281 -2.38 -6.02 9.31
C LEU A 281 -1.27 -6.77 8.61
N SER A 282 -1.62 -7.52 7.56
CA SER A 282 -0.66 -8.16 6.68
C SER A 282 -0.57 -7.45 5.33
N PHE A 283 0.65 -7.29 4.83
CA PHE A 283 0.94 -6.92 3.46
C PHE A 283 2.16 -7.71 2.95
N TYR A 284 2.33 -7.73 1.63
CA TYR A 284 3.37 -8.53 0.99
C TYR A 284 4.28 -7.65 0.17
N ALA A 285 5.57 -7.99 0.12
CA ALA A 285 6.53 -7.32 -0.74
C ALA A 285 7.54 -8.30 -1.33
N THR A 286 8.05 -7.95 -2.50
CA THR A 286 9.02 -8.77 -3.22
C THR A 286 10.38 -8.80 -2.53
N GLY A 287 11.04 -9.93 -2.63
CA GLY A 287 12.44 -10.09 -2.24
C GLY A 287 13.15 -11.14 -3.08
N ASN A 288 14.46 -11.22 -2.96
CA ASN A 288 15.32 -12.05 -3.79
C ASN A 288 15.25 -11.73 -5.29
N VAL A 289 14.89 -10.49 -5.65
CA VAL A 289 14.87 -10.04 -7.04
C VAL A 289 16.29 -10.05 -7.60
N TRP A 290 16.44 -10.43 -8.86
CA TRP A 290 17.75 -10.53 -9.52
C TRP A 290 18.70 -11.56 -8.90
N SER A 291 18.23 -12.53 -8.19
CA SER A 291 19.05 -13.62 -7.67
C SER A 291 18.94 -14.86 -8.57
N ASP A 292 19.77 -15.84 -8.30
CA ASP A 292 19.74 -17.17 -8.91
C ASP A 292 18.63 -18.08 -8.36
N THR A 293 17.83 -17.56 -7.42
CA THR A 293 16.66 -18.23 -6.84
C THR A 293 15.38 -17.52 -7.26
N PRO A 294 14.23 -18.21 -7.24
CA PRO A 294 12.95 -17.58 -7.51
C PRO A 294 12.69 -16.35 -6.64
N VAL A 295 12.07 -15.33 -7.22
CA VAL A 295 11.55 -14.19 -6.47
C VAL A 295 10.60 -14.70 -5.40
N GLN A 296 10.76 -14.19 -4.20
CA GLN A 296 9.89 -14.50 -3.06
C GLN A 296 8.98 -13.34 -2.75
N LEU A 297 7.81 -13.67 -2.25
CA LEU A 297 6.89 -12.71 -1.67
C LEU A 297 6.97 -12.86 -0.15
N PHE A 298 7.50 -11.86 0.53
CA PHE A 298 7.57 -11.83 1.98
C PHE A 298 6.30 -11.22 2.55
N ARG A 299 5.73 -11.85 3.56
CA ARG A 299 4.68 -11.29 4.39
C ARG A 299 5.31 -10.40 5.45
N TYR A 300 4.78 -9.20 5.57
CA TYR A 300 5.08 -8.25 6.64
C TYR A 300 3.81 -8.02 7.44
N THR A 301 3.97 -7.88 8.74
CA THR A 301 2.86 -7.60 9.63
C THR A 301 3.10 -6.32 10.43
N LEU A 302 2.02 -5.65 10.74
CA LEU A 302 2.00 -4.51 11.66
C LEU A 302 0.66 -4.53 12.41
N ARG A 303 0.64 -3.83 13.53
CA ARG A 303 -0.59 -3.62 14.32
C ARG A 303 -1.68 -3.04 13.42
N LEU A 304 -2.95 -3.38 13.63
CA LEU A 304 -4.09 -2.76 12.94
C LEU A 304 -3.99 -1.22 13.07
N ASP A 305 -4.22 -0.50 11.97
CA ASP A 305 -4.12 0.97 11.88
C ASP A 305 -2.75 1.55 12.30
N GLY A 306 -1.75 0.72 12.50
CA GLY A 306 -0.46 1.04 13.11
C GLY A 306 0.60 1.61 12.16
N PHE A 307 0.22 2.24 11.06
CA PHE A 307 1.18 2.79 10.08
C PHE A 307 2.06 3.90 10.65
N VAL A 308 1.49 4.74 11.50
CA VAL A 308 2.15 5.86 12.21
C VAL A 308 1.48 6.08 13.56
N SER A 309 2.23 6.64 14.52
CA SER A 309 1.71 7.04 15.82
C SER A 309 1.99 8.50 16.13
N ARG A 310 1.28 9.00 17.13
CA ARG A 310 1.68 10.14 17.94
C ARG A 310 2.32 9.59 19.20
N SER A 311 3.65 9.72 19.28
CA SER A 311 4.45 9.18 20.38
C SER A 311 4.84 10.27 21.35
N ALA A 312 4.76 9.98 22.66
CA ALA A 312 5.26 10.85 23.69
C ALA A 312 6.29 10.13 24.57
N PRO A 313 7.38 10.80 24.96
CA PRO A 313 8.36 10.26 25.91
C PRO A 313 7.78 10.19 27.33
N TYR A 314 8.55 9.64 28.27
CA TYR A 314 8.16 9.58 29.71
C TYR A 314 7.90 10.94 30.32
N ALA A 315 8.52 12.00 29.80
CA ALA A 315 8.24 13.39 30.23
C ALA A 315 6.82 13.86 29.86
N GLY A 316 6.14 13.12 29.00
CA GLY A 316 4.79 13.40 28.55
C GLY A 316 4.71 14.27 27.31
N GLY A 317 3.49 14.34 26.76
CA GLY A 317 3.10 15.16 25.63
C GLY A 317 1.60 15.13 25.45
N GLU A 318 1.08 15.97 24.59
CA GLU A 318 -0.36 16.02 24.29
C GLU A 318 -0.64 16.19 22.81
N VAL A 319 -1.79 15.71 22.40
CA VAL A 319 -2.36 15.90 21.06
C VAL A 319 -3.78 16.40 21.21
N VAL A 320 -4.11 17.52 20.56
CA VAL A 320 -5.46 18.05 20.53
C VAL A 320 -5.96 18.04 19.08
N THR A 321 -7.13 17.48 18.84
CA THR A 321 -7.73 17.47 17.51
C THR A 321 -8.23 18.85 17.10
N GLN A 322 -8.40 19.08 15.81
CA GLN A 322 -9.30 20.13 15.35
C GLN A 322 -10.72 19.81 15.84
N PRO A 323 -11.62 20.80 15.90
CA PRO A 323 -13.02 20.52 16.16
C PRO A 323 -13.55 19.48 15.20
N LEU A 324 -14.24 18.48 15.69
CA LEU A 324 -14.83 17.41 14.91
C LEU A 324 -16.27 17.13 15.38
N CYS A 325 -17.12 16.69 14.46
CA CYS A 325 -18.42 16.14 14.78
C CYS A 325 -18.37 14.63 14.57
N PHE A 326 -19.02 13.89 15.43
CA PHE A 326 -19.07 12.44 15.36
C PHE A 326 -20.50 11.91 15.39
N ALA A 327 -20.67 10.64 15.08
CA ALA A 327 -21.87 9.85 15.27
C ALA A 327 -21.52 8.60 16.06
N GLY A 328 -22.48 8.11 16.84
CA GLY A 328 -22.27 6.97 17.74
C GLY A 328 -22.32 7.37 19.20
N ASP A 329 -22.10 6.39 20.04
CA ASP A 329 -22.23 6.48 21.50
C ASP A 329 -20.99 5.93 22.26
N ALA A 330 -20.00 5.46 21.50
CA ALA A 330 -18.74 4.97 22.06
C ALA A 330 -17.54 5.59 21.34
N LEU A 331 -16.44 5.79 22.07
CA LEU A 331 -15.13 6.14 21.57
C LEU A 331 -14.18 4.98 21.79
N HIS A 332 -13.56 4.51 20.72
CA HIS A 332 -12.52 3.49 20.75
C HIS A 332 -11.17 4.08 20.37
N ILE A 333 -10.11 3.59 20.98
CA ILE A 333 -8.73 4.03 20.72
C ILE A 333 -7.81 2.85 20.45
N ASN A 334 -6.85 3.09 19.58
CA ASN A 334 -5.73 2.23 19.29
C ASN A 334 -4.47 2.86 19.87
N PHE A 335 -3.91 2.26 20.92
CA PHE A 335 -2.79 2.82 21.65
C PHE A 335 -1.90 1.76 22.29
N ALA A 336 -0.70 2.14 22.63
CA ALA A 336 0.22 1.34 23.42
C ALA A 336 0.90 2.21 24.46
N THR A 337 1.18 1.67 25.65
CA THR A 337 1.96 2.31 26.70
C THR A 337 3.03 1.36 27.20
N SER A 338 4.06 1.88 27.88
CA SER A 338 4.88 1.06 28.78
C SER A 338 4.11 0.72 30.07
N ALA A 339 4.70 -0.12 30.92
CA ALA A 339 4.13 -0.44 32.21
C ALA A 339 4.01 0.80 33.16
N ALA A 340 4.82 1.84 32.95
CA ALA A 340 4.79 3.11 33.67
C ALA A 340 4.20 4.25 32.83
N GLY A 341 3.79 3.94 31.60
CA GLY A 341 3.19 4.89 30.70
C GLY A 341 1.70 5.00 30.89
N SER A 342 1.11 6.05 30.32
CA SER A 342 -0.33 6.27 30.35
C SER A 342 -0.82 7.11 29.19
N LEU A 343 -2.12 6.94 28.91
CA LEU A 343 -2.89 7.79 28.03
C LEU A 343 -4.16 8.24 28.75
N ARG A 344 -4.57 9.49 28.56
CA ARG A 344 -5.82 10.04 29.10
C ARG A 344 -6.54 10.79 27.99
N VAL A 345 -7.83 10.62 27.90
CA VAL A 345 -8.67 11.29 26.92
C VAL A 345 -9.61 12.26 27.62
N VAL A 346 -9.59 13.52 27.19
CA VAL A 346 -10.50 14.55 27.65
C VAL A 346 -11.26 15.10 26.46
N ILE A 347 -12.59 15.19 26.57
CA ILE A 347 -13.40 15.85 25.54
C ILE A 347 -13.61 17.31 25.95
N GLU A 348 -13.35 18.21 24.99
CA GLU A 348 -13.43 19.64 25.14
C GLU A 348 -14.46 20.25 24.19
N ASP A 349 -14.98 21.43 24.53
CA ASP A 349 -15.73 22.26 23.61
C ASP A 349 -14.83 22.88 22.52
N GLU A 350 -15.41 23.62 21.57
CA GLU A 350 -14.62 24.28 20.50
C GLU A 350 -13.62 25.30 21.05
N ALA A 351 -13.89 25.90 22.20
CA ALA A 351 -12.99 26.86 22.84
C ALA A 351 -11.84 26.23 23.62
N GLY A 352 -11.87 24.88 23.78
CA GLY A 352 -10.84 24.13 24.52
C GLY A 352 -11.14 24.00 26.02
N ASN A 353 -12.38 24.18 26.45
CA ASN A 353 -12.76 23.93 27.83
C ASN A 353 -13.21 22.48 27.99
N ALA A 354 -12.67 21.81 29.01
CA ALA A 354 -13.05 20.43 29.31
C ALA A 354 -14.53 20.32 29.67
N LEU A 355 -15.23 19.37 29.05
CA LEU A 355 -16.63 19.09 29.31
C LEU A 355 -16.76 18.22 30.57
N PRO A 356 -17.63 18.60 31.54
CA PRO A 356 -17.80 17.82 32.77
C PRO A 356 -18.28 16.39 32.50
N GLY A 357 -17.65 15.42 33.12
CA GLY A 357 -17.97 14.00 32.97
C GLY A 357 -17.33 13.32 31.73
N PHE A 358 -16.49 14.05 30.96
CA PHE A 358 -15.84 13.50 29.78
C PHE A 358 -14.31 13.48 29.88
N ASP A 359 -13.85 12.93 30.98
CA ASP A 359 -12.47 12.65 31.27
C ASP A 359 -12.32 11.15 31.58
N SER A 360 -11.52 10.45 30.79
CA SER A 360 -11.38 8.99 30.90
C SER A 360 -10.61 8.54 32.16
N GLY A 361 -9.94 9.48 32.83
CA GLY A 361 -8.88 9.08 33.76
C GLY A 361 -7.70 8.44 33.04
N GLU A 362 -6.86 7.75 33.81
CA GLU A 362 -5.65 7.10 33.29
C GLU A 362 -5.97 5.77 32.64
N LEU A 363 -5.50 5.60 31.38
CA LEU A 363 -5.54 4.37 30.61
C LEU A 363 -4.11 3.87 30.42
N PHE A 364 -3.90 2.57 30.54
CA PHE A 364 -2.62 1.92 30.23
C PHE A 364 -2.87 0.56 29.57
N GLY A 365 -1.88 0.05 28.85
CA GLY A 365 -1.95 -1.21 28.13
C GLY A 365 -1.55 -1.07 26.67
N ASP A 366 -1.86 -2.11 25.91
CA ASP A 366 -1.64 -2.21 24.47
C ASP A 366 -2.86 -2.85 23.84
N ALA A 367 -3.61 -2.10 23.02
CA ALA A 367 -4.84 -2.58 22.38
C ALA A 367 -5.10 -1.82 21.09
N ALA A 368 -5.53 -2.54 20.04
CA ALA A 368 -5.90 -1.94 18.78
C ALA A 368 -7.34 -1.40 18.78
N ASP A 369 -8.18 -1.82 19.72
CA ASP A 369 -9.60 -1.41 19.79
C ASP A 369 -10.09 -1.39 21.26
N ARG A 370 -9.68 -0.38 22.03
CA ARG A 370 -10.08 -0.21 23.43
C ARG A 370 -11.19 0.83 23.55
N ALA A 371 -12.33 0.42 24.11
CA ALA A 371 -13.39 1.35 24.51
C ALA A 371 -12.92 2.29 25.62
N VAL A 372 -13.18 3.59 25.46
CA VAL A 372 -12.92 4.63 26.46
C VAL A 372 -14.20 4.90 27.25
N HIS A 373 -14.12 4.75 28.55
CA HIS A 373 -15.25 5.01 29.45
C HIS A 373 -15.24 6.46 29.96
N PHE A 374 -16.41 7.04 29.97
CA PHE A 374 -16.68 8.37 30.53
C PHE A 374 -17.88 8.29 31.49
N ASP A 375 -17.90 9.15 32.50
CA ASP A 375 -19.08 9.29 33.38
C ASP A 375 -20.28 9.91 32.65
N GLY A 376 -19.99 10.75 31.65
CA GLY A 376 -20.97 11.43 30.81
C GLY A 376 -21.51 10.55 29.68
N ASN A 377 -22.73 10.84 29.24
CA ASN A 377 -23.34 10.17 28.08
C ASN A 377 -22.78 10.71 26.76
N LEU A 378 -21.88 9.96 26.12
CA LEU A 378 -21.23 10.36 24.87
C LEU A 378 -22.22 10.62 23.72
N ALA A 379 -23.32 9.88 23.67
CA ALA A 379 -24.37 10.10 22.65
C ALA A 379 -24.97 11.51 22.69
N ALA A 380 -24.97 12.17 23.86
CA ALA A 380 -25.45 13.54 24.00
C ALA A 380 -24.59 14.58 23.28
N LEU A 381 -23.33 14.26 23.01
CA LEU A 381 -22.39 15.11 22.27
C LEU A 381 -22.38 14.81 20.76
N ALA A 382 -23.08 13.75 20.30
CA ALA A 382 -23.10 13.38 18.91
C ALA A 382 -23.61 14.53 18.01
N ARG A 383 -22.95 14.76 16.89
CA ARG A 383 -23.19 15.85 15.93
C ARG A 383 -22.91 17.27 16.45
N GLN A 384 -22.42 17.40 17.66
CA GLN A 384 -21.90 18.67 18.18
C GLN A 384 -20.39 18.75 17.90
N PRO A 385 -19.84 19.94 17.61
CA PRO A 385 -18.40 20.10 17.47
C PRO A 385 -17.72 19.98 18.82
N VAL A 386 -16.78 19.03 18.91
CA VAL A 386 -15.95 18.80 20.10
C VAL A 386 -14.48 18.65 19.70
N ARG A 387 -13.60 18.79 20.66
CA ARG A 387 -12.17 18.42 20.52
C ARG A 387 -11.87 17.24 21.42
N LEU A 388 -10.94 16.40 20.97
CA LEU A 388 -10.33 15.37 21.80
C LEU A 388 -8.93 15.84 22.18
N ARG A 389 -8.66 15.93 23.47
CA ARG A 389 -7.31 16.08 24.02
C ARG A 389 -6.84 14.72 24.50
N PHE A 390 -5.76 14.23 23.91
CA PHE A 390 -5.05 13.05 24.34
C PHE A 390 -3.79 13.49 25.10
N ILE A 391 -3.65 13.08 26.35
CA ILE A 391 -2.49 13.34 27.19
C ILE A 391 -1.74 12.02 27.30
N LEU A 392 -0.50 11.99 26.82
CA LEU A 392 0.32 10.79 26.70
C LEU A 392 1.56 10.90 27.58
N ARG A 393 1.98 9.77 28.12
CA ARG A 393 3.24 9.62 28.84
C ARG A 393 3.81 8.24 28.55
N ASP A 394 5.00 8.17 27.94
CA ASP A 394 5.62 6.92 27.48
C ASP A 394 4.61 6.03 26.76
N ALA A 395 4.01 6.60 25.73
CA ALA A 395 2.84 6.05 25.05
C ALA A 395 2.79 6.46 23.58
N ASP A 396 2.12 5.62 22.79
CA ASP A 396 1.81 5.82 21.38
C ASP A 396 0.30 5.81 21.17
N LEU A 397 -0.24 6.80 20.47
CA LEU A 397 -1.61 6.83 19.96
C LEU A 397 -1.58 6.62 18.45
N TYR A 398 -2.19 5.56 17.95
CA TYR A 398 -2.24 5.19 16.52
C TYR A 398 -3.50 5.69 15.84
N ALA A 399 -4.66 5.39 16.42
CA ALA A 399 -5.95 5.74 15.84
C ALA A 399 -7.02 5.94 16.93
N PHE A 400 -8.12 6.58 16.54
CA PHE A 400 -9.36 6.58 17.30
C PHE A 400 -10.55 6.54 16.37
N GLN A 401 -11.66 6.02 16.84
CA GLN A 401 -12.93 6.03 16.12
C GLN A 401 -14.11 6.18 17.08
N PHE A 402 -15.16 6.84 16.57
CA PHE A 402 -16.46 6.79 17.20
C PHE A 402 -17.31 5.71 16.55
N CYS A 403 -17.99 4.92 17.33
CA CYS A 403 -18.88 3.86 16.86
C CYS A 403 -20.17 3.83 17.67
N THR A 404 -21.11 2.97 17.24
CA THR A 404 -22.30 2.65 18.02
C THR A 404 -22.08 1.27 18.63
N GLU A 405 -22.10 1.15 19.97
CA GLU A 405 -21.98 -0.15 20.64
C GLU A 405 -23.12 -1.09 20.20
N GLY A 406 -22.75 -2.34 19.90
CA GLY A 406 -23.69 -3.40 19.53
C GLY A 406 -24.04 -3.52 18.05
N LYS A 407 -23.25 -2.91 17.15
CA LYS A 407 -23.35 -3.17 15.71
C LYS A 407 -22.09 -3.82 15.15
#